data_8938b49be4eddf62167953326acd312e
#
_entry.id   8938b49be4eddf62167953326acd312e
#
_cell.length_a   1.000
_cell.length_b   1.000
_cell.length_c   1.000
_cell.angle_alpha   90.00
_cell.angle_beta   90.00
_cell.angle_gamma   90.00
#
_symmetry.space_group_name_H-M   'P 1'
#
loop_
_entity.id
_entity.type
_entity.pdbx_description
1 polymer ?
#
loop_
_entity_poly.entity_id
_entity_poly.type
_entity_poly.pdbx_seq_one_letter_code
_entity_poly.pdbx_strand_id
1 'polypeptide(L)'
;MIITAILTALVSACLGWGRMPPGPLVLLSVGLGLLLGLLGRHEHGGALSIDALAQRSSLGGVNAVLKFWGSLALLLLCVLSASALPGLALVLLMGVLTVRGGRVPLHDYLSLLALPAAFLLISALALLWSWGDSPAGVLNIPLFGGWLSVSPAAQARTALVICKALGAVSCLYLLSLSTPMAEIIAVLRRAHVPALAVELMYLIYRYIFILLDMHRTMHDAAQSRLGYDGFRLSVRTTGSIYANLLARSFKRAGACFDAMESRCYDGEIRFLEREKPVLPVHAAAAAGLLILIFGLSLLTFQI
;
A
#
# COMPACT_ATOMS: atom_id res chain seq x y z
N MET A 1 14.83 8.00 8.02
CA MET A 1 15.70 8.42 6.90
C MET A 1 17.06 7.74 6.92
N ILE A 2 17.97 8.10 7.83
CA ILE A 2 19.30 7.50 7.90
C ILE A 2 19.21 5.99 8.10
N ILE A 3 18.31 5.52 8.96
CA ILE A 3 18.09 4.10 9.23
C ILE A 3 17.58 3.37 7.97
N THR A 4 16.64 3.93 7.22
CA THR A 4 16.15 3.33 5.97
C THR A 4 17.23 3.28 4.90
N ALA A 5 18.05 4.33 4.76
CA ALA A 5 19.16 4.36 3.84
C ALA A 5 20.24 3.32 4.18
N ILE A 6 20.60 3.19 5.46
CA ILE A 6 21.57 2.18 5.93
C ILE A 6 21.00 0.76 5.72
N LEU A 7 19.74 0.56 6.04
CA LEU A 7 19.09 -0.75 5.91
C LEU A 7 19.00 -1.21 4.45
N THR A 8 18.64 -0.29 3.53
CA THR A 8 18.64 -0.57 2.09
C THR A 8 20.01 -0.88 1.56
N ALA A 9 21.03 -0.12 1.97
CA ALA A 9 22.40 -0.36 1.57
C ALA A 9 22.88 -1.75 2.07
N LEU A 10 22.57 -2.11 3.30
CA LEU A 10 22.95 -3.38 3.90
C LEU A 10 22.24 -4.56 3.23
N VAL A 11 20.93 -4.48 3.02
CA VAL A 11 20.15 -5.54 2.35
C VAL A 11 20.60 -5.75 0.90
N SER A 12 20.80 -4.66 0.14
CA SER A 12 21.25 -4.77 -1.26
C SER A 12 22.69 -5.28 -1.37
N ALA A 13 23.56 -4.92 -0.45
CA ALA A 13 24.91 -5.48 -0.35
C ALA A 13 24.88 -6.99 -0.05
N CYS A 14 24.08 -7.42 0.92
CA CYS A 14 23.92 -8.85 1.24
C CYS A 14 23.28 -9.66 0.11
N LEU A 15 22.31 -9.09 -0.63
CA LEU A 15 21.67 -9.73 -1.79
C LEU A 15 22.62 -9.92 -2.97
N GLY A 16 23.50 -8.95 -3.18
CA GLY A 16 24.47 -8.97 -4.29
C GLY A 16 25.79 -9.68 -3.95
N TRP A 17 26.03 -10.00 -2.67
CA TRP A 17 27.30 -10.60 -2.24
C TRP A 17 27.51 -11.97 -2.89
N GLY A 18 28.67 -12.15 -3.51
CA GLY A 18 29.01 -13.37 -4.28
C GLY A 18 28.40 -13.47 -5.69
N ARG A 19 27.54 -12.54 -6.11
CA ARG A 19 26.96 -12.50 -7.47
C ARG A 19 27.54 -11.38 -8.33
N MET A 20 28.04 -10.31 -7.72
CA MET A 20 28.60 -9.16 -8.41
C MET A 20 29.98 -8.82 -7.83
N PRO A 21 30.89 -8.23 -8.65
CA PRO A 21 32.16 -7.73 -8.15
C PRO A 21 31.94 -6.59 -7.14
N PRO A 22 32.85 -6.42 -6.15
CA PRO A 22 32.61 -5.53 -5.00
C PRO A 22 32.44 -4.05 -5.36
N GLY A 23 33.02 -3.57 -6.44
CA GLY A 23 32.92 -2.16 -6.86
C GLY A 23 31.49 -1.73 -7.24
N PRO A 24 30.84 -2.34 -8.26
CA PRO A 24 29.47 -1.99 -8.64
C PRO A 24 28.45 -2.36 -7.57
N LEU A 25 28.71 -3.36 -6.73
CA LEU A 25 27.85 -3.74 -5.61
C LEU A 25 27.75 -2.60 -4.57
N VAL A 26 28.87 -2.01 -4.17
CA VAL A 26 28.91 -0.88 -3.22
C VAL A 26 28.21 0.33 -3.80
N LEU A 27 28.48 0.68 -5.07
CA LEU A 27 27.84 1.80 -5.75
C LEU A 27 26.32 1.63 -5.83
N LEU A 28 25.84 0.46 -6.20
CA LEU A 28 24.42 0.15 -6.32
C LEU A 28 23.73 0.14 -4.95
N SER A 29 24.36 -0.42 -3.93
CA SER A 29 23.82 -0.50 -2.57
C SER A 29 23.71 0.89 -1.92
N VAL A 30 24.75 1.71 -2.03
CA VAL A 30 24.77 3.09 -1.50
C VAL A 30 23.81 3.97 -2.31
N GLY A 31 23.78 3.84 -3.63
CA GLY A 31 22.88 4.58 -4.51
C GLY A 31 21.39 4.32 -4.19
N LEU A 32 21.01 3.05 -4.04
CA LEU A 32 19.64 2.65 -3.69
C LEU A 32 19.27 3.12 -2.27
N GLY A 33 20.21 3.02 -1.33
CA GLY A 33 20.04 3.52 0.04
C GLY A 33 19.79 5.02 0.10
N LEU A 34 20.59 5.80 -0.61
CA LEU A 34 20.44 7.26 -0.70
C LEU A 34 19.11 7.63 -1.37
N LEU A 35 18.73 6.96 -2.45
CA LEU A 35 17.50 7.22 -3.20
C LEU A 35 16.27 7.00 -2.32
N LEU A 36 16.17 5.89 -1.62
CA LEU A 36 15.05 5.61 -0.70
C LEU A 36 15.09 6.51 0.55
N GLY A 37 16.28 6.86 1.04
CA GLY A 37 16.44 7.81 2.15
C GLY A 37 15.98 9.23 1.79
N LEU A 38 16.20 9.69 0.57
CA LEU A 38 15.74 10.99 0.08
C LEU A 38 14.23 11.02 -0.18
N LEU A 39 13.67 9.94 -0.75
CA LEU A 39 12.24 9.81 -1.01
C LEU A 39 11.38 9.80 0.27
N GLY A 40 11.89 9.25 1.37
CA GLY A 40 11.19 9.21 2.66
C GLY A 40 11.11 10.56 3.40
N ARG A 41 11.46 11.67 2.79
CA ARG A 41 11.52 13.01 3.44
C ARG A 41 10.20 13.75 3.54
N HIS A 42 9.13 13.27 2.88
CA HIS A 42 7.86 14.00 2.82
C HIS A 42 6.87 13.54 3.88
N GLU A 43 6.27 14.52 4.57
CA GLU A 43 5.08 14.32 5.38
C GLU A 43 3.91 13.99 4.46
N HIS A 44 3.48 12.76 4.49
CA HIS A 44 2.28 12.33 3.77
C HIS A 44 1.05 12.89 4.49
N GLY A 45 0.25 13.65 3.78
CA GLY A 45 -1.04 14.17 4.27
C GLY A 45 -2.11 13.09 4.52
N GLY A 46 -1.70 11.88 4.93
CA GLY A 46 -2.58 10.79 5.34
C GLY A 46 -3.55 10.26 4.27
N ALA A 47 -4.52 9.47 4.70
CA ALA A 47 -5.54 8.84 3.84
C ALA A 47 -6.35 9.84 2.98
N LEU A 48 -6.47 11.09 3.43
CA LEU A 48 -7.15 12.18 2.70
C LEU A 48 -6.45 12.54 1.39
N SER A 49 -5.13 12.44 1.33
CA SER A 49 -4.37 12.73 0.10
C SER A 49 -4.57 11.67 -0.98
N ILE A 50 -4.70 10.39 -0.60
CA ILE A 50 -4.90 9.27 -1.52
C ILE A 50 -6.26 9.39 -2.23
N ASP A 51 -7.33 9.68 -1.49
CA ASP A 51 -8.66 9.83 -2.08
C ASP A 51 -8.75 11.08 -2.97
N ALA A 52 -8.10 12.18 -2.57
CA ALA A 52 -8.01 13.37 -3.40
C ALA A 52 -7.24 13.12 -4.72
N LEU A 53 -6.19 12.30 -4.69
CA LEU A 53 -5.46 11.87 -5.88
C LEU A 53 -6.34 10.96 -6.77
N ALA A 54 -7.09 10.02 -6.18
CA ALA A 54 -7.99 9.13 -6.90
C ALA A 54 -9.09 9.90 -7.64
N GLN A 55 -9.67 10.95 -7.01
CA GLN A 55 -10.68 11.80 -7.62
C GLN A 55 -10.14 12.65 -8.78
N ARG A 56 -8.86 13.05 -8.73
CA ARG A 56 -8.19 13.82 -9.79
C ARG A 56 -7.62 12.95 -10.90
N SER A 57 -7.56 11.63 -10.70
CA SER A 57 -6.96 10.70 -11.65
C SER A 57 -7.68 10.69 -13.00
N SER A 58 -6.91 10.77 -14.08
CA SER A 58 -7.41 10.64 -15.45
C SER A 58 -8.02 9.26 -15.72
N LEU A 59 -7.59 8.23 -14.99
CA LEU A 59 -8.18 6.89 -15.03
C LEU A 59 -9.58 6.81 -14.40
N GLY A 60 -10.06 7.89 -13.77
CA GLY A 60 -11.42 7.98 -13.24
C GLY A 60 -12.51 7.72 -14.30
N GLY A 61 -12.22 7.92 -15.60
CA GLY A 61 -13.12 7.59 -16.70
C GLY A 61 -13.31 6.10 -16.99
N VAL A 62 -12.39 5.24 -16.55
CA VAL A 62 -12.46 3.80 -16.78
C VAL A 62 -13.43 3.15 -15.78
N ASN A 63 -14.18 2.13 -16.23
CA ASN A 63 -15.13 1.42 -15.38
C ASN A 63 -14.45 0.81 -14.14
N ALA A 64 -15.02 1.10 -12.96
CA ALA A 64 -14.46 0.67 -11.67
C ALA A 64 -14.45 -0.86 -11.50
N VAL A 65 -15.46 -1.56 -12.06
CA VAL A 65 -15.54 -3.03 -12.02
C VAL A 65 -14.35 -3.66 -12.72
N LEU A 66 -14.01 -3.13 -13.91
CA LEU A 66 -12.87 -3.62 -14.68
C LEU A 66 -11.54 -3.40 -13.94
N LYS A 67 -11.35 -2.20 -13.36
CA LYS A 67 -10.14 -1.88 -12.58
C LYS A 67 -10.01 -2.76 -11.34
N PHE A 68 -11.10 -2.94 -10.61
CA PHE A 68 -11.11 -3.73 -9.38
C PHE A 68 -10.78 -5.21 -9.65
N TRP A 69 -11.54 -5.86 -10.54
CA TRP A 69 -11.31 -7.27 -10.87
C TRP A 69 -10.00 -7.49 -11.63
N GLY A 70 -9.62 -6.56 -12.51
CA GLY A 70 -8.33 -6.62 -13.21
C GLY A 70 -7.14 -6.51 -12.27
N SER A 71 -7.14 -5.54 -11.35
CA SER A 71 -6.06 -5.38 -10.36
C SER A 71 -6.01 -6.56 -9.39
N LEU A 72 -7.16 -7.09 -8.96
CA LEU A 72 -7.23 -8.25 -8.08
C LEU A 72 -6.70 -9.51 -8.76
N ALA A 73 -7.08 -9.75 -10.01
CA ALA A 73 -6.58 -10.88 -10.79
C ALA A 73 -5.06 -10.81 -11.00
N LEU A 74 -4.52 -9.62 -11.34
CA LEU A 74 -3.08 -9.40 -11.48
C LEU A 74 -2.34 -9.60 -10.16
N LEU A 75 -2.91 -9.14 -9.05
CA LEU A 75 -2.37 -9.34 -7.71
C LEU A 75 -2.29 -10.83 -7.37
N LEU A 76 -3.40 -11.57 -7.56
CA LEU A 76 -3.44 -13.02 -7.30
C LEU A 76 -2.43 -13.77 -8.18
N LEU A 77 -2.34 -13.42 -9.46
CA LEU A 77 -1.39 -14.00 -10.39
C LEU A 77 0.06 -13.72 -9.97
N CYS A 78 0.35 -12.51 -9.48
CA CYS A 78 1.65 -12.16 -8.93
C CYS A 78 2.03 -13.02 -7.71
N VAL A 79 1.11 -13.21 -6.78
CA VAL A 79 1.34 -14.01 -5.56
C VAL A 79 1.53 -15.49 -5.88
N LEU A 80 0.72 -16.04 -6.79
CA LEU A 80 0.78 -17.44 -7.20
C LEU A 80 1.99 -17.79 -8.08
N SER A 81 2.61 -16.80 -8.74
CA SER A 81 3.79 -17.01 -9.58
C SER A 81 4.95 -17.62 -8.79
N ALA A 82 5.71 -18.53 -9.38
CA ALA A 82 6.88 -19.17 -8.76
C ALA A 82 8.17 -18.32 -8.88
N SER A 83 8.20 -17.30 -9.74
CA SER A 83 9.40 -16.52 -10.06
C SER A 83 9.30 -15.05 -9.65
N ALA A 84 10.44 -14.35 -9.65
CA ALA A 84 10.52 -12.93 -9.35
C ALA A 84 10.17 -12.03 -10.54
N LEU A 85 10.29 -12.54 -11.78
CA LEU A 85 10.10 -11.76 -13.01
C LEU A 85 8.70 -11.14 -13.16
N PRO A 86 7.58 -11.87 -12.93
CA PRO A 86 6.24 -11.30 -13.01
C PRO A 86 6.03 -10.18 -11.98
N GLY A 87 6.59 -10.32 -10.77
CA GLY A 87 6.54 -9.27 -9.75
C GLY A 87 7.23 -7.99 -10.19
N LEU A 88 8.44 -8.10 -10.73
CA LEU A 88 9.19 -6.96 -11.25
C LEU A 88 8.49 -6.29 -12.44
N ALA A 89 7.97 -7.10 -13.38
CA ALA A 89 7.21 -6.60 -14.52
C ALA A 89 5.96 -5.82 -14.06
N LEU A 90 5.25 -6.31 -13.03
CA LEU A 90 4.10 -5.63 -12.46
C LEU A 90 4.46 -4.30 -11.79
N VAL A 91 5.56 -4.22 -11.03
CA VAL A 91 6.02 -2.96 -10.43
C VAL A 91 6.21 -1.90 -11.51
N LEU A 92 6.92 -2.24 -12.58
CA LEU A 92 7.19 -1.31 -13.68
C LEU A 92 5.92 -0.93 -14.44
N LEU A 93 5.10 -1.90 -14.80
CA LEU A 93 3.91 -1.73 -15.61
C LEU A 93 2.82 -0.94 -14.87
N MET A 94 2.53 -1.31 -13.61
CA MET A 94 1.57 -0.61 -12.77
C MET A 94 2.07 0.77 -12.36
N GLY A 95 3.39 0.93 -12.12
CA GLY A 95 4.01 2.23 -11.88
C GLY A 95 3.84 3.18 -13.07
N VAL A 96 4.14 2.72 -14.28
CA VAL A 96 3.94 3.51 -15.51
C VAL A 96 2.47 3.86 -15.72
N LEU A 97 1.56 2.91 -15.53
CA LEU A 97 0.11 3.14 -15.66
C LEU A 97 -0.39 4.16 -14.62
N THR A 98 0.08 4.09 -13.38
CA THR A 98 -0.32 5.04 -12.32
C THR A 98 0.20 6.45 -12.60
N VAL A 99 1.47 6.57 -13.00
CA VAL A 99 2.10 7.88 -13.24
C VAL A 99 1.59 8.52 -14.54
N ARG A 100 1.58 7.78 -15.65
CA ARG A 100 1.15 8.33 -16.97
C ARG A 100 -0.36 8.30 -17.14
N GLY A 101 -1.01 7.18 -16.83
CA GLY A 101 -2.45 7.00 -16.96
C GLY A 101 -3.23 7.73 -15.87
N GLY A 102 -2.76 7.66 -14.61
CA GLY A 102 -3.37 8.33 -13.46
C GLY A 102 -3.01 9.81 -13.31
N ARG A 103 -2.02 10.30 -14.05
CA ARG A 103 -1.43 11.65 -13.90
C ARG A 103 -0.97 11.95 -12.48
N VAL A 104 -0.57 10.91 -11.75
CA VAL A 104 0.02 11.06 -10.41
C VAL A 104 1.48 11.46 -10.57
N PRO A 105 1.99 12.49 -9.88
CA PRO A 105 3.39 12.86 -9.94
C PRO A 105 4.27 11.68 -9.51
N LEU A 106 5.32 11.40 -10.26
CA LEU A 106 6.24 10.30 -9.98
C LEU A 106 6.79 10.36 -8.55
N HIS A 107 7.03 11.58 -8.07
CA HIS A 107 7.51 11.83 -6.72
C HIS A 107 6.52 11.35 -5.65
N ASP A 108 5.22 11.66 -5.79
CA ASP A 108 4.18 11.24 -4.84
C ASP A 108 4.00 9.71 -4.86
N TYR A 109 4.04 9.09 -6.05
CA TYR A 109 3.99 7.64 -6.18
C TYR A 109 5.16 6.95 -5.49
N LEU A 110 6.40 7.42 -5.73
CA LEU A 110 7.59 6.86 -5.10
C LEU A 110 7.61 7.09 -3.59
N SER A 111 7.12 8.23 -3.12
CA SER A 111 7.03 8.52 -1.69
C SER A 111 6.02 7.61 -0.97
N LEU A 112 4.89 7.30 -1.62
CA LEU A 112 3.93 6.32 -1.10
C LEU A 112 4.52 4.90 -1.09
N LEU A 113 5.28 4.54 -2.13
CA LEU A 113 5.94 3.23 -2.21
C LEU A 113 7.08 3.07 -1.19
N ALA A 114 7.69 4.17 -0.74
CA ALA A 114 8.80 4.15 0.20
C ALA A 114 8.44 3.51 1.55
N LEU A 115 7.21 3.69 2.03
CA LEU A 115 6.76 3.12 3.31
C LEU A 115 6.65 1.59 3.28
N PRO A 116 5.96 0.94 2.33
CA PRO A 116 5.99 -0.50 2.17
C PRO A 116 7.39 -1.04 1.86
N ALA A 117 8.16 -0.33 1.03
CA ALA A 117 9.53 -0.73 0.70
C ALA A 117 10.42 -0.76 1.95
N ALA A 118 10.32 0.22 2.85
CA ALA A 118 11.05 0.23 4.11
C ALA A 118 10.72 -0.99 4.99
N PHE A 119 9.43 -1.33 5.09
CA PHE A 119 8.99 -2.53 5.81
C PHE A 119 9.52 -3.81 5.18
N LEU A 120 9.47 -3.93 3.85
CA LEU A 120 10.01 -5.08 3.12
C LEU A 120 11.53 -5.23 3.29
N LEU A 121 12.25 -4.13 3.42
CA LEU A 121 13.70 -4.17 3.69
C LEU A 121 14.01 -4.74 5.09
N ILE A 122 13.23 -4.38 6.11
CA ILE A 122 13.37 -4.95 7.45
C ILE A 122 13.07 -6.45 7.41
N SER A 123 12.01 -6.85 6.72
CA SER A 123 11.64 -8.26 6.53
C SER A 123 12.71 -9.03 5.74
N ALA A 124 13.29 -8.40 4.72
CA ALA A 124 14.36 -8.97 3.91
C ALA A 124 15.62 -9.25 4.74
N LEU A 125 15.96 -8.35 5.68
CA LEU A 125 17.07 -8.57 6.58
C LEU A 125 16.87 -9.84 7.41
N ALA A 126 15.66 -10.05 7.95
CA ALA A 126 15.33 -11.26 8.71
C ALA A 126 15.36 -12.54 7.85
N LEU A 127 14.92 -12.46 6.59
CA LEU A 127 14.91 -13.60 5.66
C LEU A 127 16.30 -13.98 5.14
N LEU A 128 17.21 -13.01 5.02
CA LEU A 128 18.58 -13.23 4.53
C LEU A 128 19.43 -13.99 5.53
N TRP A 129 19.23 -13.75 6.81
CA TRP A 129 20.02 -14.32 7.88
C TRP A 129 19.39 -15.64 8.37
N SER A 130 20.15 -16.73 8.26
CA SER A 130 19.77 -18.03 8.80
C SER A 130 20.75 -18.44 9.90
N TRP A 131 20.20 -18.92 11.02
CA TRP A 131 20.98 -19.48 12.11
C TRP A 131 21.21 -20.95 11.87
N GLY A 132 22.44 -21.42 11.97
CA GLY A 132 22.80 -22.83 11.81
C GLY A 132 24.07 -23.20 12.55
N ASP A 133 24.29 -24.53 12.78
CA ASP A 133 25.44 -25.07 13.46
C ASP A 133 26.68 -25.21 12.56
N SER A 134 26.53 -25.02 11.26
CA SER A 134 27.62 -25.15 10.28
C SER A 134 27.71 -23.91 9.36
N PRO A 135 28.92 -23.52 8.92
CA PRO A 135 29.14 -22.41 8.00
C PRO A 135 28.72 -22.81 6.57
N ALA A 136 27.42 -22.72 6.27
CA ALA A 136 26.84 -23.15 4.98
C ALA A 136 26.57 -21.99 4.00
N GLY A 137 27.00 -20.77 4.31
CA GLY A 137 26.70 -19.56 3.53
C GLY A 137 27.91 -18.91 2.88
N VAL A 138 27.63 -17.94 1.99
CA VAL A 138 28.63 -17.06 1.34
C VAL A 138 29.22 -16.08 2.33
N LEU A 139 28.46 -15.71 3.35
CA LEU A 139 28.88 -14.84 4.44
C LEU A 139 28.54 -15.53 5.77
N ASN A 140 29.56 -15.76 6.61
CA ASN A 140 29.39 -16.47 7.85
C ASN A 140 29.96 -15.64 9.00
N ILE A 141 29.15 -15.36 10.02
CA ILE A 141 29.55 -14.62 11.22
C ILE A 141 29.35 -15.55 12.42
N PRO A 142 30.41 -15.88 13.14
CA PRO A 142 30.30 -16.69 14.38
C PRO A 142 29.64 -15.83 15.48
N LEU A 143 28.53 -16.29 16.05
CA LEU A 143 27.82 -15.60 17.12
C LEU A 143 27.30 -16.61 18.13
N PHE A 144 27.64 -16.44 19.43
CA PHE A 144 27.11 -17.24 20.55
C PHE A 144 27.14 -18.78 20.37
N GLY A 145 28.17 -19.33 19.72
CA GLY A 145 28.32 -20.79 19.57
C GLY A 145 27.60 -21.38 18.34
N GLY A 146 26.98 -20.56 17.51
CA GLY A 146 26.40 -20.91 16.18
C GLY A 146 26.94 -20.00 15.08
N TRP A 147 26.56 -20.27 13.86
CA TRP A 147 26.92 -19.46 12.67
C TRP A 147 25.71 -18.74 12.13
N LEU A 148 25.78 -17.42 12.07
CA LEU A 148 24.82 -16.59 11.35
C LEU A 148 25.28 -16.54 9.89
N SER A 149 24.56 -17.20 8.98
CA SER A 149 24.99 -17.38 7.59
C SER A 149 23.98 -16.84 6.60
N VAL A 150 24.50 -16.28 5.49
CA VAL A 150 23.70 -15.88 4.33
C VAL A 150 23.92 -16.90 3.22
N SER A 151 22.91 -17.74 2.98
CA SER A 151 22.99 -18.78 1.95
C SER A 151 22.50 -18.26 0.58
N PRO A 152 22.99 -18.79 -0.56
CA PRO A 152 22.51 -18.43 -1.90
C PRO A 152 21.01 -18.71 -2.08
N ALA A 153 20.49 -19.74 -1.42
CA ALA A 153 19.07 -20.08 -1.42
C ALA A 153 18.24 -19.03 -0.66
N ALA A 154 18.73 -18.52 0.48
CA ALA A 154 18.09 -17.43 1.21
C ALA A 154 18.07 -16.13 0.39
N GLN A 155 19.16 -15.82 -0.31
CA GLN A 155 19.22 -14.66 -1.22
C GLN A 155 18.18 -14.74 -2.34
N ALA A 156 18.06 -15.92 -3.00
CA ALA A 156 17.08 -16.12 -4.07
C ALA A 156 15.65 -16.01 -3.54
N ARG A 157 15.36 -16.62 -2.39
CA ARG A 157 14.04 -16.55 -1.74
C ARG A 157 13.67 -15.11 -1.33
N THR A 158 14.61 -14.38 -0.73
CA THR A 158 14.39 -12.99 -0.32
C THR A 158 14.13 -12.07 -1.52
N ALA A 159 14.91 -12.21 -2.60
CA ALA A 159 14.68 -11.46 -3.84
C ALA A 159 13.29 -11.73 -4.42
N LEU A 160 12.89 -13.00 -4.46
CA LEU A 160 11.57 -13.42 -4.93
C LEU A 160 10.44 -12.79 -4.09
N VAL A 161 10.55 -12.84 -2.75
CA VAL A 161 9.55 -12.26 -1.84
C VAL A 161 9.45 -10.74 -2.02
N ILE A 162 10.58 -10.03 -2.10
CA ILE A 162 10.59 -8.58 -2.31
C ILE A 162 9.91 -8.21 -3.64
N CYS A 163 10.28 -8.87 -4.74
CA CYS A 163 9.71 -8.57 -6.06
C CYS A 163 8.20 -8.84 -6.10
N LYS A 164 7.73 -9.95 -5.52
CA LYS A 164 6.30 -10.26 -5.43
C LYS A 164 5.55 -9.26 -4.57
N ALA A 165 6.06 -8.94 -3.38
CA ALA A 165 5.42 -8.02 -2.47
C ALA A 165 5.31 -6.61 -3.06
N LEU A 166 6.39 -6.09 -3.69
CA LEU A 166 6.34 -4.81 -4.39
C LEU A 166 5.39 -4.83 -5.58
N GLY A 167 5.33 -5.94 -6.35
CA GLY A 167 4.38 -6.12 -7.43
C GLY A 167 2.93 -6.08 -6.95
N ALA A 168 2.62 -6.80 -5.88
CA ALA A 168 1.29 -6.79 -5.26
C ALA A 168 0.90 -5.41 -4.74
N VAL A 169 1.80 -4.72 -4.04
CA VAL A 169 1.59 -3.34 -3.55
C VAL A 169 1.34 -2.38 -4.71
N SER A 170 2.09 -2.50 -5.81
CA SER A 170 1.91 -1.65 -7.00
C SER A 170 0.53 -1.85 -7.65
N CYS A 171 -0.01 -3.09 -7.67
CA CYS A 171 -1.38 -3.35 -8.12
C CYS A 171 -2.42 -2.67 -7.22
N LEU A 172 -2.24 -2.75 -5.89
CA LEU A 172 -3.13 -2.08 -4.93
C LEU A 172 -3.06 -0.56 -5.05
N TYR A 173 -1.87 0.01 -5.28
CA TYR A 173 -1.73 1.46 -5.49
C TYR A 173 -2.38 1.92 -6.78
N LEU A 174 -2.27 1.16 -7.87
CA LEU A 174 -3.02 1.49 -9.08
C LEU A 174 -4.51 1.59 -8.78
N LEU A 175 -5.09 0.61 -8.08
CA LEU A 175 -6.50 0.62 -7.72
C LEU A 175 -6.84 1.80 -6.81
N SER A 176 -6.09 1.98 -5.72
CA SER A 176 -6.35 3.01 -4.71
C SER A 176 -6.18 4.44 -5.21
N LEU A 177 -5.18 4.70 -6.07
CA LEU A 177 -4.89 6.03 -6.61
C LEU A 177 -5.70 6.36 -7.87
N SER A 178 -6.40 5.39 -8.46
CA SER A 178 -7.20 5.60 -9.68
C SER A 178 -8.71 5.46 -9.48
N THR A 179 -9.14 4.95 -8.33
CA THR A 179 -10.57 4.65 -8.10
C THR A 179 -11.01 5.19 -6.74
N PRO A 180 -11.93 6.16 -6.68
CA PRO A 180 -12.48 6.67 -5.43
C PRO A 180 -13.15 5.56 -4.62
N MET A 181 -13.09 5.64 -3.29
CA MET A 181 -13.63 4.60 -2.41
C MET A 181 -15.12 4.35 -2.63
N ALA A 182 -15.89 5.38 -2.96
CA ALA A 182 -17.32 5.24 -3.27
C ALA A 182 -17.57 4.30 -4.48
N GLU A 183 -16.72 4.34 -5.50
CA GLU A 183 -16.83 3.44 -6.66
C GLU A 183 -16.46 2.00 -6.30
N ILE A 184 -15.47 1.81 -5.40
CA ILE A 184 -15.08 0.48 -4.89
C ILE A 184 -16.25 -0.14 -4.11
N ILE A 185 -16.92 0.63 -3.27
CA ILE A 185 -18.10 0.18 -2.51
C ILE A 185 -19.24 -0.22 -3.46
N ALA A 186 -19.45 0.54 -4.54
CA ALA A 186 -20.45 0.19 -5.57
C ALA A 186 -20.11 -1.14 -6.29
N VAL A 187 -18.82 -1.40 -6.56
CA VAL A 187 -18.36 -2.69 -7.13
C VAL A 187 -18.63 -3.84 -6.15
N LEU A 188 -18.37 -3.67 -4.87
CA LEU A 188 -18.63 -4.69 -3.85
C LEU A 188 -20.12 -5.01 -3.72
N ARG A 189 -20.99 -4.01 -3.84
CA ARG A 189 -22.45 -4.21 -3.90
C ARG A 189 -22.84 -5.12 -5.07
N ARG A 190 -22.25 -4.91 -6.25
CA ARG A 190 -22.48 -5.75 -7.44
C ARG A 190 -21.88 -7.16 -7.30
N ALA A 191 -20.87 -7.32 -6.45
CA ALA A 191 -20.27 -8.61 -6.13
C ALA A 191 -21.06 -9.44 -5.08
N HIS A 192 -22.33 -9.10 -4.84
CA HIS A 192 -23.24 -9.77 -3.90
C HIS A 192 -22.79 -9.74 -2.43
N VAL A 193 -22.02 -8.74 -2.03
CA VAL A 193 -21.75 -8.47 -0.61
C VAL A 193 -23.06 -8.07 0.07
N PRO A 194 -23.38 -8.56 1.31
CA PRO A 194 -24.62 -8.23 2.01
C PRO A 194 -24.87 -6.72 2.06
N ALA A 195 -26.11 -6.29 1.78
CA ALA A 195 -26.49 -4.88 1.69
C ALA A 195 -26.08 -4.09 2.95
N LEU A 196 -26.33 -4.67 4.13
CA LEU A 196 -25.95 -4.07 5.40
C LEU A 196 -24.44 -3.75 5.49
N ALA A 197 -23.57 -4.65 5.01
CA ALA A 197 -22.13 -4.41 5.04
C ALA A 197 -21.74 -3.25 4.11
N VAL A 198 -22.33 -3.17 2.92
CA VAL A 198 -22.09 -2.10 1.95
C VAL A 198 -22.56 -0.75 2.51
N GLU A 199 -23.72 -0.69 3.15
CA GLU A 199 -24.23 0.52 3.81
C GLU A 199 -23.33 0.98 4.94
N LEU A 200 -22.89 0.04 5.79
CA LEU A 200 -21.94 0.34 6.87
C LEU A 200 -20.63 0.88 6.32
N MET A 201 -20.07 0.28 5.25
CA MET A 201 -18.84 0.78 4.61
C MET A 201 -19.01 2.21 4.12
N TYR A 202 -20.15 2.54 3.50
CA TYR A 202 -20.42 3.89 3.02
C TYR A 202 -20.55 4.89 4.18
N LEU A 203 -21.28 4.53 5.23
CA LEU A 203 -21.42 5.35 6.42
C LEU A 203 -20.06 5.56 7.10
N ILE A 204 -19.28 4.49 7.30
CA ILE A 204 -17.93 4.58 7.87
C ILE A 204 -17.05 5.51 7.05
N TYR A 205 -17.03 5.34 5.72
CA TYR A 205 -16.24 6.20 4.84
C TYR A 205 -16.60 7.67 4.99
N ARG A 206 -17.90 7.99 4.99
CA ARG A 206 -18.38 9.36 5.21
C ARG A 206 -17.99 9.92 6.58
N TYR A 207 -18.13 9.10 7.63
CA TYR A 207 -17.84 9.53 9.00
C TYR A 207 -16.35 9.67 9.30
N ILE A 208 -15.47 8.96 8.60
CA ILE A 208 -14.01 9.15 8.72
C ILE A 208 -13.64 10.62 8.50
N PHE A 209 -14.11 11.25 7.44
CA PHE A 209 -13.79 12.66 7.15
C PHE A 209 -14.36 13.60 8.20
N ILE A 210 -15.59 13.38 8.63
CA ILE A 210 -16.27 14.19 9.65
C ILE A 210 -15.53 14.10 11.00
N LEU A 211 -15.13 12.90 11.40
CA LEU A 211 -14.41 12.68 12.65
C LEU A 211 -12.98 13.21 12.60
N LEU A 212 -12.31 13.12 11.46
CA LEU A 212 -10.97 13.70 11.26
C LEU A 212 -11.01 15.23 11.36
N ASP A 213 -12.00 15.88 10.78
CA ASP A 213 -12.17 17.34 10.87
C ASP A 213 -12.46 17.76 12.32
N MET A 214 -13.34 17.03 12.99
CA MET A 214 -13.62 17.24 14.41
C MET A 214 -12.38 17.00 15.29
N HIS A 215 -11.60 15.95 15.01
CA HIS A 215 -10.34 15.70 15.71
C HIS A 215 -9.34 16.84 15.53
N ARG A 216 -9.14 17.33 14.28
CA ARG A 216 -8.27 18.48 14.00
C ARG A 216 -8.67 19.70 14.80
N THR A 217 -9.96 20.05 14.77
CA THR A 217 -10.47 21.21 15.53
C THR A 217 -10.19 21.09 17.03
N MET A 218 -10.41 19.89 17.61
CA MET A 218 -10.11 19.66 19.03
C MET A 218 -8.62 19.69 19.34
N HIS A 219 -7.81 19.11 18.44
CA HIS A 219 -6.35 19.11 18.57
C HIS A 219 -5.78 20.53 18.55
N ASP A 220 -6.20 21.34 17.56
CA ASP A 220 -5.73 22.72 17.41
C ASP A 220 -6.14 23.58 18.61
N ALA A 221 -7.38 23.40 19.11
CA ALA A 221 -7.84 24.05 20.32
C ALA A 221 -7.04 23.64 21.58
N ALA A 222 -6.63 22.39 21.68
CA ALA A 222 -5.80 21.90 22.78
C ALA A 222 -4.36 22.42 22.66
N GLN A 223 -3.83 22.45 21.44
CA GLN A 223 -2.50 22.99 21.17
C GLN A 223 -2.40 24.48 21.51
N SER A 224 -3.42 25.27 21.16
CA SER A 224 -3.49 26.71 21.52
C SER A 224 -3.53 26.95 23.01
N ARG A 225 -3.93 25.94 23.81
CA ARG A 225 -3.98 26.00 25.29
C ARG A 225 -2.78 25.31 25.94
N LEU A 226 -1.69 25.09 25.19
CA LEU A 226 -0.48 24.41 25.68
C LEU A 226 -0.74 22.99 26.21
N GLY A 227 -1.76 22.32 25.70
CA GLY A 227 -2.16 20.97 26.12
C GLY A 227 -1.13 19.87 25.80
N TYR A 228 -0.10 20.19 25.03
CA TYR A 228 0.98 19.27 24.63
C TYR A 228 2.35 19.65 25.23
N ASP A 229 2.36 20.47 26.28
CA ASP A 229 3.58 20.84 26.98
C ASP A 229 4.00 19.72 27.96
N GLY A 230 4.92 18.88 27.49
CA GLY A 230 5.43 17.72 28.22
C GLY A 230 4.65 16.41 28.01
N PHE A 231 5.35 15.29 28.18
CA PHE A 231 4.85 13.94 27.86
C PHE A 231 3.56 13.57 28.60
N ARG A 232 3.52 13.76 29.92
CA ARG A 232 2.36 13.39 30.75
C ARG A 232 1.10 14.17 30.40
N LEU A 233 1.26 15.46 30.11
CA LEU A 233 0.15 16.33 29.71
C LEU A 233 -0.33 15.96 28.31
N SER A 234 0.57 15.70 27.36
CA SER A 234 0.23 15.26 26.00
C SER A 234 -0.61 13.98 26.00
N VAL A 235 -0.23 12.96 26.79
CA VAL A 235 -0.99 11.72 26.90
C VAL A 235 -2.38 11.97 27.47
N ARG A 236 -2.50 12.78 28.53
CA ARG A 236 -3.78 13.13 29.15
C ARG A 236 -4.68 13.93 28.20
N THR A 237 -4.13 14.91 27.50
CA THR A 237 -4.86 15.72 26.51
C THR A 237 -5.36 14.88 25.36
N THR A 238 -4.49 14.02 24.81
CA THR A 238 -4.86 13.08 23.73
C THR A 238 -5.97 12.14 24.19
N GLY A 239 -5.88 11.54 25.38
CA GLY A 239 -6.93 10.72 25.94
C GLY A 239 -8.27 11.48 26.11
N SER A 240 -8.22 12.72 26.58
CA SER A 240 -9.41 13.57 26.71
C SER A 240 -10.05 13.89 25.35
N ILE A 241 -9.24 14.17 24.32
CA ILE A 241 -9.72 14.42 22.95
C ILE A 241 -10.45 13.20 22.41
N TYR A 242 -9.86 11.99 22.51
CA TYR A 242 -10.49 10.78 22.01
C TYR A 242 -11.76 10.39 22.79
N ALA A 243 -11.80 10.60 24.13
CA ALA A 243 -12.99 10.38 24.92
C ALA A 243 -14.13 11.33 24.49
N ASN A 244 -13.84 12.62 24.28
CA ASN A 244 -14.81 13.58 23.79
C ASN A 244 -15.25 13.29 22.35
N LEU A 245 -14.31 12.85 21.48
CA LEU A 245 -14.61 12.47 20.11
C LEU A 245 -15.58 11.29 20.08
N LEU A 246 -15.34 10.28 20.91
CA LEU A 246 -16.24 9.12 21.04
C LEU A 246 -17.64 9.54 21.50
N ALA A 247 -17.74 10.34 22.57
CA ALA A 247 -19.03 10.83 23.07
C ALA A 247 -19.81 11.63 22.02
N ARG A 248 -19.12 12.48 21.26
CA ARG A 248 -19.73 13.25 20.16
C ARG A 248 -20.12 12.36 18.98
N SER A 249 -19.34 11.33 18.67
CA SER A 249 -19.65 10.39 17.60
C SER A 249 -20.94 9.61 17.88
N PHE A 250 -21.17 9.15 19.12
CA PHE A 250 -22.43 8.52 19.51
C PHE A 250 -23.63 9.45 19.37
N LYS A 251 -23.53 10.70 19.85
CA LYS A 251 -24.61 11.69 19.69
C LYS A 251 -24.91 11.95 18.21
N ARG A 252 -23.87 12.02 17.38
CA ARG A 252 -24.04 12.25 15.94
C ARG A 252 -24.61 11.04 15.21
N ALA A 253 -24.27 9.83 15.64
CA ALA A 253 -24.85 8.60 15.10
C ALA A 253 -26.36 8.53 15.38
N GLY A 254 -26.81 8.85 16.61
CA GLY A 254 -28.23 8.96 16.93
C GLY A 254 -28.95 9.99 16.07
N ALA A 255 -28.44 11.21 16.00
CA ALA A 255 -29.03 12.27 15.17
C ALA A 255 -29.04 11.91 13.65
N CYS A 256 -28.06 11.15 13.18
CA CYS A 256 -28.05 10.65 11.80
C CYS A 256 -29.15 9.61 11.58
N PHE A 257 -29.34 8.70 12.53
CA PHE A 257 -30.40 7.70 12.47
C PHE A 257 -31.79 8.35 12.49
N ASP A 258 -32.06 9.27 13.41
CA ASP A 258 -33.30 10.03 13.48
C ASP A 258 -33.60 10.79 12.17
N ALA A 259 -32.54 11.38 11.57
CA ALA A 259 -32.62 12.07 10.30
C ALA A 259 -32.88 11.11 9.11
N MET A 260 -32.42 9.87 9.16
CA MET A 260 -32.72 8.85 8.14
C MET A 260 -34.17 8.37 8.30
N GLU A 261 -34.61 8.11 9.54
CA GLU A 261 -35.97 7.71 9.82
C GLU A 261 -36.99 8.75 9.38
N SER A 262 -36.74 10.02 9.65
CA SER A 262 -37.58 11.15 9.18
C SER A 262 -37.62 11.28 7.65
N ARG A 263 -36.75 10.63 6.92
CA ARG A 263 -36.71 10.57 5.44
C ARG A 263 -37.18 9.22 4.89
N CYS A 264 -37.97 8.50 5.69
CA CYS A 264 -38.55 7.21 5.32
C CYS A 264 -37.49 6.14 4.99
N TYR A 265 -36.43 6.06 5.82
CA TYR A 265 -35.46 4.98 5.71
C TYR A 265 -36.16 3.65 6.05
N ASP A 266 -36.12 2.73 5.10
CA ASP A 266 -36.78 1.43 5.12
C ASP A 266 -35.80 0.26 5.39
N GLY A 267 -34.57 0.57 5.82
CA GLY A 267 -33.51 -0.42 6.05
C GLY A 267 -32.57 -0.60 4.87
N GLU A 268 -32.76 0.16 3.78
CA GLU A 268 -31.84 0.12 2.61
C GLU A 268 -31.52 1.54 2.12
N ILE A 269 -30.23 1.88 2.05
CA ILE A 269 -29.78 3.15 1.50
C ILE A 269 -29.56 2.97 -0.01
N ARG A 270 -30.33 3.68 -0.82
CA ARG A 270 -30.17 3.71 -2.29
C ARG A 270 -29.26 4.85 -2.69
N PHE A 271 -28.12 4.51 -3.32
CA PHE A 271 -27.15 5.47 -3.83
C PHE A 271 -27.37 5.72 -5.32
N LEU A 272 -27.21 6.97 -5.72
CA LEU A 272 -27.15 7.33 -7.13
C LEU A 272 -25.77 6.93 -7.66
N GLU A 273 -25.69 5.78 -8.31
CA GLU A 273 -24.46 5.31 -8.95
C GLU A 273 -24.33 5.90 -10.36
N ARG A 274 -23.19 6.51 -10.66
CA ARG A 274 -22.87 6.94 -12.02
C ARG A 274 -22.27 5.76 -12.78
N GLU A 275 -23.08 5.08 -13.58
CA GLU A 275 -22.59 3.99 -14.42
C GLU A 275 -21.68 4.50 -15.52
N LYS A 276 -20.45 3.99 -15.56
CA LYS A 276 -19.49 4.25 -16.64
C LYS A 276 -19.51 3.06 -17.59
N PRO A 277 -19.70 3.26 -18.91
CA PRO A 277 -19.70 2.17 -19.86
C PRO A 277 -18.33 1.49 -19.92
N VAL A 278 -18.35 0.18 -20.09
CA VAL A 278 -17.12 -0.59 -20.32
C VAL A 278 -16.72 -0.40 -21.78
N LEU A 279 -15.73 0.44 -22.02
CA LEU A 279 -15.18 0.61 -23.37
C LEU A 279 -14.37 -0.65 -23.75
N PRO A 280 -14.61 -1.22 -24.96
CA PRO A 280 -13.93 -2.45 -25.38
C PRO A 280 -12.40 -2.31 -25.40
N VAL A 281 -11.89 -1.10 -25.65
CA VAL A 281 -10.44 -0.81 -25.63
C VAL A 281 -9.84 -1.02 -24.25
N HIS A 282 -10.53 -0.59 -23.18
CA HIS A 282 -10.04 -0.76 -21.80
C HIS A 282 -10.11 -2.23 -21.38
N ALA A 283 -11.15 -2.96 -21.80
CA ALA A 283 -11.29 -4.38 -21.54
C ALA A 283 -10.18 -5.17 -22.25
N ALA A 284 -9.89 -4.85 -23.52
CA ALA A 284 -8.82 -5.47 -24.30
C ALA A 284 -7.44 -5.18 -23.68
N ALA A 285 -7.20 -3.94 -23.20
CA ALA A 285 -5.96 -3.59 -22.52
C ALA A 285 -5.77 -4.38 -21.22
N ALA A 286 -6.81 -4.50 -20.40
CA ALA A 286 -6.77 -5.28 -19.15
C ALA A 286 -6.55 -6.77 -19.44
N ALA A 287 -7.23 -7.35 -20.43
CA ALA A 287 -7.03 -8.73 -20.86
C ALA A 287 -5.61 -8.96 -21.41
N GLY A 288 -5.09 -8.04 -22.21
CA GLY A 288 -3.73 -8.10 -22.73
C GLY A 288 -2.67 -8.10 -21.61
N LEU A 289 -2.86 -7.27 -20.58
CA LEU A 289 -2.00 -7.25 -19.40
C LEU A 289 -2.05 -8.58 -18.63
N LEU A 290 -3.23 -9.14 -18.43
CA LEU A 290 -3.39 -10.45 -17.78
C LEU A 290 -2.70 -11.56 -18.55
N ILE A 291 -2.88 -11.62 -19.87
CA ILE A 291 -2.26 -12.62 -20.75
C ILE A 291 -0.73 -12.46 -20.73
N LEU A 292 -0.22 -11.23 -20.78
CA LEU A 292 1.21 -10.95 -20.73
C LEU A 292 1.86 -11.45 -19.43
N ILE A 293 1.26 -11.12 -18.28
CA ILE A 293 1.80 -11.55 -16.98
C ILE A 293 1.64 -13.05 -16.77
N PHE A 294 0.52 -13.63 -17.21
CA PHE A 294 0.29 -15.07 -17.18
C PHE A 294 1.31 -15.83 -18.07
N GLY A 295 1.56 -15.33 -19.28
CA GLY A 295 2.60 -15.88 -20.17
C GLY A 295 4.00 -15.81 -19.56
N LEU A 296 4.36 -14.67 -18.95
CA LEU A 296 5.61 -14.53 -18.20
C LEU A 296 5.71 -15.52 -17.02
N SER A 297 4.60 -15.75 -16.31
CA SER A 297 4.54 -16.71 -15.21
C SER A 297 4.76 -18.15 -15.69
N LEU A 298 4.17 -18.54 -16.83
CA LEU A 298 4.34 -19.87 -17.42
C LEU A 298 5.76 -20.11 -17.95
N LEU A 299 6.33 -19.13 -18.67
CA LEU A 299 7.70 -19.21 -19.18
C LEU A 299 8.72 -19.40 -18.07
N THR A 300 8.50 -18.77 -16.92
CA THR A 300 9.42 -18.86 -15.79
C THR A 300 9.17 -20.06 -14.88
N PHE A 301 8.07 -20.79 -15.07
CA PHE A 301 7.81 -22.06 -14.39
C PHE A 301 8.51 -23.23 -15.07
N GLN A 302 8.84 -23.09 -16.37
CA GLN A 302 9.53 -24.13 -17.18
C GLN A 302 11.06 -24.04 -17.09
N ILE A 303 11.62 -22.97 -16.52
CA ILE A 303 13.07 -22.78 -16.30
C ILE A 303 13.40 -23.04 -14.82
#